data_5a311d7147c220988486568a4474c3f5
#
_entry.id   5a311d7147c220988486568a4474c3f5
#
_cell.length_a   1.000
_cell.length_b   1.000
_cell.length_c   1.000
_cell.angle_alpha   90.00
_cell.angle_beta   90.00
_cell.angle_gamma   90.00
#
_symmetry.space_group_name_H-M   'P 1'
#
loop_
_entity.id
_entity.type
_entity.pdbx_description
1 polymer ?
#
loop_
_entity_poly.entity_id
_entity_poly.type
_entity_poly.pdbx_seq_one_letter_code
_entity_poly.pdbx_strand_id
1 'polypeptide(L)'
;MAKKYKNFTVGDSISKNNDSYTTWTNELLRKLVASKTVIKPNQSTGGHRLIQSEVVYTFLSGKGEMEIIEYANHEGGHGTNPSFGIEHKANLSVKTGDVVLAEEGDYIKVKNIDDHEQLTYIRIFD
;
A
#
# COMPACT_ATOMS: atom_id res chain seq x y z
N MET A 1 -8.69 23.25 13.51
CA MET A 1 -9.80 22.68 14.30
C MET A 1 -10.24 21.36 13.69
N ALA A 2 -10.46 20.37 14.53
CA ALA A 2 -10.93 19.08 14.07
C ALA A 2 -12.33 19.18 13.45
N LYS A 3 -12.58 18.37 12.43
CA LYS A 3 -13.85 18.31 11.73
C LYS A 3 -14.42 16.89 11.80
N LYS A 4 -15.72 16.80 11.96
CA LYS A 4 -16.42 15.53 11.87
C LYS A 4 -17.21 15.49 10.58
N TYR A 5 -16.95 14.49 9.77
CA TYR A 5 -17.72 14.27 8.55
C TYR A 5 -18.80 13.24 8.83
N LYS A 6 -20.03 13.57 8.46
CA LYS A 6 -21.17 12.70 8.70
C LYS A 6 -21.14 11.45 7.82
N ASN A 7 -20.73 11.60 6.58
CA ASN A 7 -20.72 10.52 5.59
C ASN A 7 -19.40 10.50 4.83
N PHE A 8 -18.30 10.43 5.57
CA PHE A 8 -16.99 10.37 4.93
C PHE A 8 -16.75 8.97 4.35
N THR A 9 -16.50 8.90 3.06
CA THR A 9 -16.17 7.67 2.36
C THR A 9 -14.73 7.76 1.89
N VAL A 10 -13.91 6.79 2.26
CA VAL A 10 -12.55 6.71 1.75
C VAL A 10 -12.60 6.32 0.27
N GLY A 11 -12.01 7.17 -0.57
CA GLY A 11 -11.95 6.90 -2.00
C GLY A 11 -13.19 7.38 -2.74
N ASP A 12 -13.26 8.68 -3.04
CA ASP A 12 -14.40 9.27 -3.74
C ASP A 12 -14.17 9.45 -5.25
N SER A 13 -12.93 9.42 -5.69
CA SER A 13 -12.58 9.63 -7.11
C SER A 13 -11.64 8.57 -7.61
N ILE A 14 -11.92 7.99 -8.77
CA ILE A 14 -11.04 7.00 -9.37
C ILE A 14 -9.72 7.67 -9.77
N SER A 15 -8.62 7.17 -9.21
CA SER A 15 -7.28 7.65 -9.53
C SER A 15 -6.52 6.67 -10.42
N LYS A 16 -6.88 5.41 -10.41
CA LYS A 16 -6.28 4.39 -11.28
C LYS A 16 -7.25 3.26 -11.52
N ASN A 17 -7.36 2.82 -12.75
CA ASN A 17 -8.23 1.70 -13.12
C ASN A 17 -7.58 0.92 -14.26
N ASN A 18 -7.39 -0.37 -14.04
CA ASN A 18 -6.87 -1.27 -15.06
C ASN A 18 -7.53 -2.66 -14.90
N ASP A 19 -7.04 -3.64 -15.65
CA ASP A 19 -7.65 -4.98 -15.67
C ASP A 19 -7.45 -5.72 -14.34
N SER A 20 -6.49 -5.32 -13.54
CA SER A 20 -6.14 -6.02 -12.30
C SER A 20 -6.74 -5.38 -11.06
N TYR A 21 -6.80 -4.06 -11.02
CA TYR A 21 -7.27 -3.36 -9.83
C TYR A 21 -7.76 -1.96 -10.12
N THR A 22 -8.52 -1.42 -9.17
CA THR A 22 -8.99 -0.05 -9.20
C THR A 22 -8.62 0.64 -7.90
N THR A 23 -8.15 1.87 -7.99
CA THR A 23 -7.86 2.72 -6.83
C THR A 23 -8.68 3.98 -6.89
N TRP A 24 -9.29 4.33 -5.76
CA TRP A 24 -10.02 5.59 -5.54
C TRP A 24 -9.27 6.41 -4.51
N THR A 25 -9.24 7.71 -4.70
CA THR A 25 -8.53 8.62 -3.80
C THR A 25 -9.44 9.76 -3.39
N ASN A 26 -9.29 10.24 -2.16
CA ASN A 26 -10.04 11.39 -1.68
C ASN A 26 -9.38 12.69 -2.09
N GLU A 27 -10.12 13.55 -2.75
CA GLU A 27 -9.59 14.84 -3.24
C GLU A 27 -9.67 15.96 -2.21
N LEU A 28 -10.51 15.81 -1.19
CA LEU A 28 -10.75 16.88 -0.23
C LEU A 28 -9.70 17.01 0.85
N LEU A 29 -8.84 16.02 1.00
CA LEU A 29 -7.78 16.08 1.99
C LEU A 29 -6.62 16.92 1.48
N ARG A 30 -6.03 17.71 2.37
CA ARG A 30 -4.95 18.63 1.98
C ARG A 30 -3.57 18.02 2.06
N LYS A 31 -3.30 17.32 3.15
CA LYS A 31 -1.98 16.71 3.38
C LYS A 31 -2.04 15.20 3.28
N LEU A 32 -2.98 14.62 3.98
CA LEU A 32 -3.10 13.18 3.98
C LEU A 32 -3.70 12.71 2.66
N VAL A 33 -3.16 11.63 2.15
CA VAL A 33 -3.76 10.90 1.05
C VAL A 33 -4.45 9.68 1.64
N ALA A 34 -5.73 9.55 1.36
CA ALA A 34 -6.49 8.36 1.70
C ALA A 34 -6.96 7.73 0.40
N SER A 35 -6.65 6.46 0.20
CA SER A 35 -7.06 5.76 -1.00
C SER A 35 -7.61 4.38 -0.66
N LYS A 36 -8.52 3.92 -1.50
CA LYS A 36 -9.08 2.58 -1.42
C LYS A 36 -8.70 1.83 -2.70
N THR A 37 -8.21 0.63 -2.56
CA THR A 37 -7.87 -0.23 -3.70
C THR A 37 -8.65 -1.52 -3.62
N VAL A 38 -9.20 -1.93 -4.75
CA VAL A 38 -9.88 -3.20 -4.92
C VAL A 38 -9.13 -3.99 -5.99
N ILE A 39 -8.60 -5.14 -5.60
CA ILE A 39 -7.85 -6.03 -6.50
C ILE A 39 -8.74 -7.22 -6.85
N LYS A 40 -8.85 -7.50 -8.13
CA LYS A 40 -9.62 -8.64 -8.63
C LYS A 40 -8.98 -9.96 -8.20
N PRO A 41 -9.75 -11.06 -8.18
CA PRO A 41 -9.20 -12.37 -7.83
C PRO A 41 -7.95 -12.73 -8.63
N ASN A 42 -6.95 -13.26 -7.94
CA ASN A 42 -5.68 -13.69 -8.51
C ASN A 42 -4.85 -12.60 -9.20
N GLN A 43 -5.20 -11.34 -9.01
CA GLN A 43 -4.46 -10.22 -9.59
C GLN A 43 -3.60 -9.54 -8.52
N SER A 44 -2.76 -8.63 -8.97
CA SER A 44 -1.86 -7.90 -8.07
C SER A 44 -1.67 -6.48 -8.54
N THR A 45 -1.20 -5.63 -7.62
CA THR A 45 -0.70 -4.30 -7.99
C THR A 45 0.64 -4.45 -8.71
N GLY A 46 1.07 -3.38 -9.38
CA GLY A 46 2.34 -3.39 -10.09
C GLY A 46 3.57 -3.34 -9.19
N GLY A 47 3.37 -3.07 -7.92
CA GLY A 47 4.47 -2.87 -7.00
C GLY A 47 5.11 -1.49 -7.17
N HIS A 48 5.55 -0.91 -6.07
CA HIS A 48 6.25 0.36 -6.11
C HIS A 48 7.03 0.60 -4.82
N ARG A 49 7.97 1.49 -4.89
CA ARG A 49 8.78 1.89 -3.76
C ARG A 49 8.18 3.12 -3.10
N LEU A 50 8.14 3.11 -1.77
CA LEU A 50 7.66 4.25 -0.99
C LEU A 50 8.81 5.25 -0.85
N ILE A 51 8.76 6.35 -1.58
CA ILE A 51 9.88 7.27 -1.63
C ILE A 51 9.72 8.50 -0.75
N GLN A 52 8.53 8.78 -0.26
CA GLN A 52 8.25 10.04 0.44
C GLN A 52 7.77 9.88 1.87
N SER A 53 7.10 8.79 2.19
CA SER A 53 6.54 8.63 3.52
C SER A 53 6.23 7.18 3.83
N GLU A 54 5.95 6.92 5.10
CA GLU A 54 5.37 5.65 5.51
C GLU A 54 3.90 5.60 5.11
N VAL A 55 3.37 4.40 4.96
CA VAL A 55 1.99 4.16 4.55
C VAL A 55 1.35 3.15 5.47
N VAL A 56 0.15 3.46 5.95
CA VAL A 56 -0.67 2.51 6.70
C VAL A 56 -1.60 1.81 5.72
N TYR A 57 -1.56 0.49 5.72
CA TYR A 57 -2.48 -0.36 4.96
C TYR A 57 -3.48 -0.98 5.94
N THR A 58 -4.75 -0.83 5.67
CA THR A 58 -5.82 -1.46 6.46
C THR A 58 -6.66 -2.33 5.53
N PHE A 59 -6.69 -3.63 5.81
CA PHE A 59 -7.41 -4.58 4.95
C PHE A 59 -8.84 -4.73 5.41
N LEU A 60 -9.78 -4.40 4.52
CA LEU A 60 -11.20 -4.36 4.82
C LEU A 60 -11.91 -5.67 4.49
N SER A 61 -11.52 -6.33 3.40
CA SER A 61 -12.13 -7.59 3.00
C SER A 61 -11.20 -8.39 2.10
N GLY A 62 -11.39 -9.68 2.09
CA GLY A 62 -10.58 -10.59 1.29
C GLY A 62 -9.35 -11.08 2.02
N LYS A 63 -8.49 -11.73 1.28
CA LYS A 63 -7.21 -12.21 1.78
C LYS A 63 -6.16 -12.06 0.70
N GLY A 64 -4.95 -11.76 1.12
CA GLY A 64 -3.89 -11.49 0.18
C GLY A 64 -2.52 -11.75 0.75
N GLU A 65 -1.54 -11.34 -0.02
CA GLU A 65 -0.14 -11.43 0.36
C GLU A 65 0.54 -10.14 -0.03
N MET A 66 1.29 -9.57 0.91
CA MET A 66 2.11 -8.41 0.65
C MET A 66 3.55 -8.84 0.50
N GLU A 67 4.13 -8.55 -0.66
CA GLU A 67 5.56 -8.66 -0.85
C GLU A 67 6.19 -7.34 -0.43
N ILE A 68 7.07 -7.43 0.55
CA ILE A 68 7.78 -6.27 1.08
C ILE A 68 9.26 -6.50 0.89
N ILE A 69 9.93 -5.56 0.24
CA ILE A 69 11.37 -5.61 0.08
C ILE A 69 11.94 -4.40 0.80
N GLU A 70 12.69 -4.68 1.86
CA GLU A 70 13.43 -3.67 2.59
C GLU A 70 14.83 -3.57 2.02
N TYR A 71 15.24 -2.35 1.75
CA TYR A 71 16.61 -2.09 1.32
C TYR A 71 17.36 -1.51 2.49
N ALA A 72 18.51 -2.09 2.82
CA ALA A 72 19.36 -1.54 3.85
C ALA A 72 19.74 -0.12 3.47
N ASN A 73 19.43 0.80 4.37
CA ASN A 73 19.75 2.20 4.16
C ASN A 73 21.15 2.48 4.71
N HIS A 74 22.07 2.75 3.84
CA HIS A 74 23.43 3.05 4.22
C HIS A 74 23.69 4.55 4.21
N GLU A 75 23.03 5.25 5.08
CA GLU A 75 23.22 6.68 5.18
C GLU A 75 24.66 7.07 5.40
N GLY A 76 25.35 6.28 6.19
CA GLY A 76 26.78 6.46 6.38
C GLY A 76 27.63 5.84 5.33
N GLY A 77 27.05 5.13 4.40
CA GLY A 77 27.80 4.31 3.46
C GLY A 77 28.56 5.07 2.40
N HIS A 78 28.28 6.31 2.29
CA HIS A 78 29.00 7.20 1.39
C HIS A 78 28.98 6.79 -0.08
N GLY A 79 28.13 5.87 -0.43
CA GLY A 79 27.97 5.43 -1.80
C GLY A 79 29.18 4.72 -2.39
N THR A 80 30.09 4.30 -1.56
CA THR A 80 31.33 3.71 -2.07
C THR A 80 31.25 2.21 -2.26
N ASN A 81 30.29 1.55 -1.65
CA ASN A 81 30.11 0.11 -1.76
C ASN A 81 28.84 -0.21 -2.54
N PRO A 82 28.95 -0.72 -3.75
CA PRO A 82 27.78 -1.02 -4.56
C PRO A 82 26.92 -2.16 -4.03
N SER A 83 27.43 -2.97 -3.11
CA SER A 83 26.68 -4.08 -2.54
C SER A 83 25.91 -3.72 -1.29
N PHE A 84 25.90 -2.48 -0.92
CA PHE A 84 25.27 -2.04 0.32
C PHE A 84 23.74 -2.08 0.30
N GLY A 85 23.12 -2.28 -0.82
CA GLY A 85 21.67 -2.44 -0.90
C GLY A 85 21.22 -3.84 -0.52
N ILE A 86 21.54 -4.28 0.69
CA ILE A 86 21.10 -5.59 1.16
C ILE A 86 19.57 -5.60 1.20
N GLU A 87 18.99 -6.55 0.49
CA GLU A 87 17.56 -6.72 0.43
C GLU A 87 17.09 -7.71 1.50
N HIS A 88 16.04 -7.34 2.19
CA HIS A 88 15.30 -8.26 3.04
C HIS A 88 13.90 -8.38 2.45
N LYS A 89 13.59 -9.57 1.96
CA LYS A 89 12.26 -9.85 1.40
C LYS A 89 11.39 -10.52 2.45
N ALA A 90 10.17 -10.06 2.56
CA ALA A 90 9.17 -10.68 3.40
C ALA A 90 7.87 -10.79 2.63
N ASN A 91 7.17 -11.89 2.84
CA ASN A 91 5.82 -12.07 2.32
C ASN A 91 4.90 -12.17 3.53
N LEU A 92 4.03 -11.18 3.68
CA LEU A 92 3.07 -11.13 4.78
C LEU A 92 1.72 -11.59 4.27
N SER A 93 1.14 -12.57 4.94
CA SER A 93 -0.25 -12.95 4.71
C SER A 93 -1.14 -11.91 5.36
N VAL A 94 -2.11 -11.39 4.62
CA VAL A 94 -3.03 -10.38 5.12
C VAL A 94 -4.46 -10.80 4.87
N LYS A 95 -5.34 -10.36 5.75
CA LYS A 95 -6.78 -10.64 5.68
C LYS A 95 -7.55 -9.50 6.32
N THR A 96 -8.87 -9.60 6.28
CA THR A 96 -9.78 -8.63 6.89
C THR A 96 -9.36 -8.30 8.32
N GLY A 97 -9.20 -7.03 8.60
CA GLY A 97 -8.84 -6.52 9.92
C GLY A 97 -7.36 -6.30 10.14
N ASP A 98 -6.51 -6.81 9.26
CA ASP A 98 -5.07 -6.60 9.41
C ASP A 98 -4.67 -5.18 9.06
N VAL A 99 -3.70 -4.67 9.79
CA VAL A 99 -3.10 -3.35 9.56
C VAL A 99 -1.60 -3.55 9.40
N VAL A 100 -1.06 -3.01 8.32
CA VAL A 100 0.38 -3.09 8.04
C VAL A 100 0.93 -1.68 7.88
N LEU A 101 1.99 -1.39 8.60
CA LEU A 101 2.74 -0.15 8.44
C LEU A 101 3.96 -0.43 7.56
N ALA A 102 3.98 0.18 6.40
CA ALA A 102 5.12 0.11 5.50
C ALA A 102 5.96 1.38 5.66
N GLU A 103 7.26 1.21 5.70
CA GLU A 103 8.18 2.31 5.97
C GLU A 103 8.69 2.96 4.68
N GLU A 104 9.11 4.20 4.80
CA GLU A 104 9.75 4.90 3.69
C GLU A 104 10.93 4.08 3.18
N GLY A 105 11.02 3.93 1.88
CA GLY A 105 12.06 3.14 1.23
C GLY A 105 11.67 1.71 0.90
N ASP A 106 10.62 1.19 1.53
CA ASP A 106 10.17 -0.16 1.24
C ASP A 106 9.57 -0.26 -0.17
N TYR A 107 9.82 -1.39 -0.81
CA TYR A 107 9.09 -1.77 -2.01
C TYR A 107 7.90 -2.63 -1.60
N ILE A 108 6.72 -2.29 -2.09
CA ILE A 108 5.48 -2.96 -1.72
C ILE A 108 4.75 -3.43 -2.97
N LYS A 109 4.32 -4.68 -2.92
CA LYS A 109 3.42 -5.23 -3.93
C LYS A 109 2.34 -6.03 -3.21
N VAL A 110 1.08 -5.80 -3.57
CA VAL A 110 -0.05 -6.49 -2.93
C VAL A 110 -0.67 -7.43 -3.95
N LYS A 111 -0.86 -8.67 -3.54
CA LYS A 111 -1.45 -9.71 -4.36
C LYS A 111 -2.72 -10.24 -3.72
N ASN A 112 -3.77 -10.34 -4.50
CA ASN A 112 -4.97 -11.06 -4.11
C ASN A 112 -4.77 -12.54 -4.42
N ILE A 113 -4.76 -13.37 -3.38
CA ILE A 113 -4.52 -14.81 -3.52
C ILE A 113 -5.82 -15.62 -3.56
N ASP A 114 -6.96 -14.96 -3.51
CA ASP A 114 -8.25 -15.63 -3.58
C ASP A 114 -8.67 -15.78 -5.04
N ASP A 115 -9.28 -16.92 -5.37
CA ASP A 115 -9.74 -17.21 -6.72
C ASP A 115 -11.10 -16.58 -7.02
N HIS A 116 -11.85 -16.18 -6.01
CA HIS A 116 -13.24 -15.77 -6.16
C HIS A 116 -13.54 -14.39 -5.60
N GLU A 117 -12.88 -14.01 -4.50
CA GLU A 117 -13.21 -12.78 -3.80
C GLU A 117 -12.23 -11.67 -4.12
N GLN A 118 -12.74 -10.44 -4.12
CA GLN A 118 -11.90 -9.27 -4.26
C GLN A 118 -11.14 -9.01 -2.97
N LEU A 119 -9.98 -8.39 -3.09
CA LEU A 119 -9.22 -7.89 -1.96
C LEU A 119 -9.36 -6.38 -1.90
N THR A 120 -9.85 -5.87 -0.78
CA THR A 120 -10.06 -4.44 -0.59
C THR A 120 -9.23 -3.94 0.57
N TYR A 121 -8.48 -2.87 0.35
CA TYR A 121 -7.74 -2.23 1.41
C TYR A 121 -7.70 -0.73 1.24
N ILE A 122 -7.41 -0.06 2.35
CA ILE A 122 -7.24 1.39 2.42
C ILE A 122 -5.77 1.66 2.69
N ARG A 123 -5.24 2.69 2.03
CA ARG A 123 -3.92 3.25 2.33
C ARG A 123 -4.09 4.67 2.82
N ILE A 124 -3.36 5.02 3.85
CA ILE A 124 -3.30 6.39 4.36
C ILE A 124 -1.84 6.79 4.49
N PHE A 125 -1.49 7.91 3.90
CA PHE A 125 -0.13 8.42 3.97
C PHE A 125 -0.12 9.94 3.77
N ASP A 126 1.01 10.55 4.06
CA ASP A 126 1.19 11.99 3.91
C ASP A 126 1.93 12.34 2.61
#